data_a7947684e5cf837070c9f7bc32248a2b
#
_entry.id   a7947684e5cf837070c9f7bc32248a2b
#
_cell.length_a   1.000
_cell.length_b   1.000
_cell.length_c   1.000
_cell.angle_alpha   90.00
_cell.angle_beta   90.00
_cell.angle_gamma   90.00
#
_symmetry.space_group_name_H-M   'P 1'
#
loop_
_entity.id
_entity.type
_entity.pdbx_description
1 polymer ?
#
loop_
_entity_poly.entity_id
_entity_poly.type
_entity_poly.pdbx_seq_one_letter_code
_entity_poly.pdbx_strand_id
1 'polypeptide(L)'
;MEKAFGDAIKLSYADGYNLDGTTTEALLCEAEATAQTADVVVVMAGTFLPGEDDDYNRKDMSLPQGHRACIEKMASLGKKVVVILANGDVCDMDWTDSVQAVLDIWYSGEGMGQALADILSGKENPSGKLSATIPVKLSDTPAYLGFDGNIYEIPYNEDIYVGYRYYDKKEMKPVSYTHLRAHETRHDL
;
A
#
# COMPACT_ATOMS: atom_id res chain seq x y z
N MET A 1 17.06 1.69 9.64
CA MET A 1 17.23 0.22 9.64
C MET A 1 18.61 -0.21 10.12
N GLU A 2 19.71 0.18 9.49
CA GLU A 2 21.07 -0.24 9.92
C GLU A 2 21.32 -0.08 11.43
N LYS A 3 20.96 1.07 12.03
CA LYS A 3 21.12 1.30 13.47
C LYS A 3 20.27 0.37 14.35
N ALA A 4 19.14 -0.13 13.84
CA ALA A 4 18.23 -0.97 14.62
C ALA A 4 18.62 -2.44 14.60
N PHE A 5 19.20 -2.91 13.50
CA PHE A 5 19.59 -4.30 13.32
C PHE A 5 21.08 -4.57 13.61
N GLY A 6 21.92 -3.50 13.60
CA GLY A 6 23.36 -3.64 13.76
C GLY A 6 23.94 -4.67 12.78
N ASP A 7 24.86 -5.50 13.25
CA ASP A 7 25.50 -6.56 12.46
C ASP A 7 24.66 -7.84 12.33
N ALA A 8 23.42 -7.86 12.86
CA ALA A 8 22.57 -9.06 12.83
C ALA A 8 22.05 -9.38 11.43
N ILE A 9 21.94 -8.39 10.55
CA ILE A 9 21.52 -8.55 9.17
C ILE A 9 22.40 -7.76 8.22
N LYS A 10 22.51 -8.27 6.99
CA LYS A 10 23.14 -7.52 5.89
C LYS A 10 22.05 -6.81 5.09
N LEU A 11 22.10 -5.49 5.07
CA LEU A 11 21.21 -4.67 4.25
C LEU A 11 21.84 -4.38 2.90
N SER A 12 21.04 -4.49 1.85
CA SER A 12 21.37 -4.05 0.49
C SER A 12 20.24 -3.16 -0.01
N TYR A 13 20.53 -2.23 -0.89
CA TYR A 13 19.57 -1.26 -1.41
C TYR A 13 19.69 -1.14 -2.92
N ALA A 14 18.57 -0.93 -3.59
CA ALA A 14 18.46 -0.54 -4.98
C ALA A 14 17.22 0.35 -5.15
N ASP A 15 17.27 1.32 -6.07
CA ASP A 15 16.18 2.27 -6.25
C ASP A 15 14.92 1.61 -6.80
N GLY A 16 15.02 0.75 -7.80
CA GLY A 16 13.88 0.08 -8.43
C GLY A 16 12.99 1.01 -9.27
N TYR A 17 12.79 2.26 -8.87
CA TYR A 17 12.02 3.28 -9.57
C TYR A 17 12.52 4.70 -9.22
N ASN A 18 12.13 5.68 -10.04
CA ASN A 18 12.48 7.09 -9.87
C ASN A 18 11.55 7.79 -8.86
N LEU A 19 11.96 8.95 -8.37
CA LEU A 19 11.17 9.78 -7.45
C LEU A 19 9.83 10.26 -8.04
N ASP A 20 9.72 10.33 -9.37
CA ASP A 20 8.48 10.67 -10.07
C ASP A 20 7.52 9.48 -10.26
N GLY A 21 7.86 8.33 -9.69
CA GLY A 21 7.08 7.10 -9.78
C GLY A 21 7.23 6.34 -11.10
N THR A 22 8.10 6.77 -12.00
CA THR A 22 8.46 6.03 -13.23
C THR A 22 9.55 4.99 -12.95
N THR A 23 9.71 4.02 -13.84
CA THR A 23 10.84 3.09 -13.77
C THR A 23 11.44 2.83 -15.15
N THR A 24 12.60 2.20 -15.17
CA THR A 24 13.27 1.73 -16.36
C THR A 24 13.67 0.28 -16.18
N GLU A 25 13.90 -0.43 -17.29
CA GLU A 25 14.38 -1.81 -17.23
C GLU A 25 15.73 -1.90 -16.49
N ALA A 26 16.59 -0.89 -16.60
CA ALA A 26 17.87 -0.86 -15.90
C ALA A 26 17.68 -0.83 -14.37
N LEU A 27 16.77 0.01 -13.86
CA LEU A 27 16.45 0.08 -12.43
C LEU A 27 15.85 -1.24 -11.92
N LEU A 28 14.93 -1.82 -12.67
CA LEU A 28 14.33 -3.12 -12.32
C LEU A 28 15.36 -4.25 -12.32
N CYS A 29 16.31 -4.28 -13.27
CA CYS A 29 17.37 -5.26 -13.30
C CYS A 29 18.35 -5.10 -12.12
N GLU A 30 18.67 -3.88 -11.73
CA GLU A 30 19.51 -3.61 -10.54
C GLU A 30 18.83 -4.06 -9.27
N ALA A 31 17.54 -3.73 -9.12
CA ALA A 31 16.73 -4.19 -8.00
C ALA A 31 16.62 -5.73 -7.96
N GLU A 32 16.42 -6.37 -9.10
CA GLU A 32 16.41 -7.83 -9.23
C GLU A 32 17.75 -8.44 -8.79
N ALA A 33 18.87 -7.93 -9.30
CA ALA A 33 20.19 -8.43 -8.95
C ALA A 33 20.47 -8.32 -7.44
N THR A 34 20.03 -7.22 -6.83
CA THR A 34 20.12 -7.00 -5.38
C THR A 34 19.24 -8.00 -4.62
N ALA A 35 17.99 -8.17 -5.05
CA ALA A 35 17.00 -9.07 -4.44
C ALA A 35 17.43 -10.54 -4.52
N GLN A 36 18.11 -10.97 -5.59
CA GLN A 36 18.58 -12.36 -5.74
C GLN A 36 19.50 -12.80 -4.60
N THR A 37 20.25 -11.89 -4.01
CA THR A 37 21.18 -12.17 -2.91
C THR A 37 20.54 -12.08 -1.52
N ALA A 38 19.28 -11.65 -1.44
CA ALA A 38 18.56 -11.43 -0.19
C ALA A 38 17.68 -12.63 0.18
N ASP A 39 17.47 -12.84 1.49
CA ASP A 39 16.51 -13.81 2.02
C ASP A 39 15.09 -13.22 2.04
N VAL A 40 14.98 -11.92 2.27
CA VAL A 40 13.73 -11.16 2.31
C VAL A 40 13.92 -9.86 1.52
N VAL A 41 12.94 -9.55 0.69
CA VAL A 41 12.89 -8.31 -0.08
C VAL A 41 11.83 -7.40 0.53
N VAL A 42 12.21 -6.16 0.84
CA VAL A 42 11.28 -5.13 1.31
C VAL A 42 11.13 -4.10 0.21
N VAL A 43 9.93 -3.99 -0.34
CA VAL A 43 9.59 -2.99 -1.35
C VAL A 43 8.88 -1.83 -0.67
N MET A 44 9.46 -0.62 -0.74
CA MET A 44 8.77 0.61 -0.36
C MET A 44 7.93 1.05 -1.54
N ALA A 45 6.64 1.28 -1.33
CA ALA A 45 5.74 1.77 -2.37
C ALA A 45 4.77 2.79 -1.75
N GLY A 46 4.05 3.50 -2.58
CA GLY A 46 3.06 4.45 -2.08
C GLY A 46 2.52 5.36 -3.17
N THR A 47 1.62 6.20 -2.77
CA THR A 47 1.08 7.27 -3.60
C THR A 47 1.73 8.59 -3.21
N PHE A 48 1.82 9.51 -4.14
CA PHE A 48 2.21 10.89 -3.88
C PHE A 48 1.26 11.82 -4.61
N LEU A 49 1.00 12.96 -4.02
CA LEU A 49 0.25 14.02 -4.68
C LEU A 49 1.24 14.87 -5.49
N PRO A 50 1.05 15.01 -6.79
CA PRO A 50 1.87 15.94 -7.57
C PRO A 50 1.49 17.38 -7.22
N GLY A 51 2.37 18.06 -6.50
CA GLY A 51 2.16 19.43 -6.05
C GLY A 51 1.47 19.55 -4.68
N GLU A 52 1.43 20.78 -4.16
CA GLU A 52 0.75 21.14 -2.91
C GLU A 52 -0.72 21.56 -3.16
N ASP A 53 -1.38 20.94 -4.15
CA ASP A 53 -2.69 21.36 -4.59
C ASP A 53 -3.77 20.55 -3.87
N ASP A 54 -4.46 21.19 -2.93
CA ASP A 54 -5.60 20.61 -2.22
C ASP A 54 -6.77 20.23 -3.17
N ASP A 55 -6.74 20.74 -4.40
CA ASP A 55 -7.73 20.46 -5.44
C ASP A 55 -7.39 19.24 -6.31
N TYR A 56 -6.33 18.49 -5.97
CA TYR A 56 -5.95 17.30 -6.73
C TYR A 56 -6.91 16.14 -6.51
N ASN A 57 -7.82 15.97 -7.43
CA ASN A 57 -8.69 14.80 -7.48
C ASN A 57 -8.02 13.63 -8.22
N ARG A 58 -7.69 12.57 -7.52
CA ARG A 58 -7.21 11.33 -8.15
C ARG A 58 -8.30 10.77 -9.07
N LYS A 59 -7.91 10.41 -10.29
CA LYS A 59 -8.83 9.85 -11.31
C LYS A 59 -9.00 8.34 -11.16
N ASP A 60 -8.08 7.69 -10.47
CA ASP A 60 -8.04 6.25 -10.25
C ASP A 60 -7.38 5.93 -8.91
N MET A 61 -7.33 4.65 -8.56
CA MET A 61 -6.71 4.15 -7.33
C MET A 61 -5.30 3.61 -7.58
N SER A 62 -4.75 3.75 -8.78
CA SER A 62 -3.52 3.07 -9.17
C SER A 62 -2.32 3.56 -8.37
N LEU A 63 -1.43 2.65 -8.02
CA LEU A 63 -0.07 2.98 -7.64
C LEU A 63 0.68 3.56 -8.84
N PRO A 64 1.69 4.41 -8.62
CA PRO A 64 2.60 4.83 -9.69
C PRO A 64 3.17 3.61 -10.42
N GLN A 65 3.26 3.72 -11.75
CA GLN A 65 3.63 2.60 -12.62
C GLN A 65 4.93 1.91 -12.20
N GLY A 66 5.94 2.69 -11.81
CA GLY A 66 7.22 2.14 -11.39
C GLY A 66 7.15 1.37 -10.08
N HIS A 67 6.32 1.84 -9.13
CA HIS A 67 6.08 1.12 -7.88
C HIS A 67 5.41 -0.21 -8.14
N ARG A 68 4.37 -0.21 -8.97
CA ARG A 68 3.65 -1.41 -9.37
C ARG A 68 4.57 -2.42 -10.08
N ALA A 69 5.33 -1.96 -11.07
CA ALA A 69 6.27 -2.79 -11.80
C ALA A 69 7.36 -3.39 -10.89
N CYS A 70 7.85 -2.61 -9.92
CA CYS A 70 8.82 -3.09 -8.94
C CYS A 70 8.22 -4.19 -8.05
N ILE A 71 7.00 -4.02 -7.53
CA ILE A 71 6.31 -5.04 -6.73
C ILE A 71 6.15 -6.33 -7.53
N GLU A 72 5.62 -6.25 -8.75
CA GLU A 72 5.39 -7.39 -9.62
C GLU A 72 6.69 -8.12 -9.99
N LYS A 73 7.73 -7.36 -10.29
CA LYS A 73 9.06 -7.91 -10.59
C LYS A 73 9.63 -8.66 -9.39
N MET A 74 9.60 -8.07 -8.19
CA MET A 74 10.11 -8.70 -6.98
C MET A 74 9.30 -9.95 -6.60
N ALA A 75 7.97 -9.88 -6.72
CA ALA A 75 7.09 -11.02 -6.44
C ALA A 75 7.38 -12.22 -7.38
N SER A 76 7.76 -11.96 -8.64
CA SER A 76 8.08 -13.00 -9.62
C SER A 76 9.35 -13.80 -9.31
N LEU A 77 10.21 -13.32 -8.40
CA LEU A 77 11.50 -13.95 -8.08
C LEU A 77 11.39 -15.17 -7.15
N GLY A 78 10.20 -15.46 -6.62
CA GLY A 78 10.00 -16.54 -5.65
C GLY A 78 10.64 -16.29 -4.28
N LYS A 79 11.01 -15.05 -4.00
CA LYS A 79 11.54 -14.61 -2.70
C LYS A 79 10.42 -14.21 -1.75
N LYS A 80 10.74 -14.11 -0.46
CA LYS A 80 9.81 -13.51 0.52
C LYS A 80 9.78 -12.01 0.30
N VAL A 81 8.63 -11.49 -0.12
CA VAL A 81 8.43 -10.06 -0.40
C VAL A 81 7.50 -9.46 0.63
N VAL A 82 7.93 -8.38 1.24
CA VAL A 82 7.13 -7.52 2.12
C VAL A 82 6.97 -6.17 1.45
N VAL A 83 5.77 -5.70 1.27
CA VAL A 83 5.51 -4.36 0.71
C VAL A 83 5.13 -3.43 1.85
N ILE A 84 5.78 -2.27 1.91
CA ILE A 84 5.45 -1.18 2.82
C ILE A 84 4.81 -0.09 1.99
N LEU A 85 3.55 0.22 2.29
CA LEU A 85 2.79 1.26 1.62
C LEU A 85 2.82 2.56 2.41
N ALA A 86 3.28 3.63 1.78
CA ALA A 86 3.19 5.00 2.27
C ALA A 86 2.25 5.80 1.36
N ASN A 87 1.00 5.89 1.72
CA ASN A 87 -0.06 6.47 0.90
C ASN A 87 -0.94 7.41 1.72
N GLY A 88 -1.50 8.44 1.09
CA GLY A 88 -2.46 9.35 1.71
C GLY A 88 -3.89 8.86 1.56
N ASP A 89 -4.15 8.06 0.52
CA ASP A 89 -5.45 7.49 0.17
C ASP A 89 -5.34 6.01 -0.10
N VAL A 90 -6.47 5.32 -0.14
CA VAL A 90 -6.52 3.92 -0.57
C VAL A 90 -6.00 3.77 -2.01
N CYS A 91 -5.29 2.68 -2.27
CA CYS A 91 -4.79 2.35 -3.60
C CYS A 91 -5.23 0.94 -4.00
N ASP A 92 -5.04 0.62 -5.28
CA ASP A 92 -5.30 -0.72 -5.77
C ASP A 92 -4.35 -1.74 -5.12
N MET A 93 -4.91 -2.87 -4.73
CA MET A 93 -4.20 -3.91 -3.98
C MET A 93 -4.43 -5.31 -4.58
N ASP A 94 -4.73 -5.40 -5.87
CA ASP A 94 -4.95 -6.66 -6.58
C ASP A 94 -3.69 -7.55 -6.67
N TRP A 95 -2.53 -7.00 -6.39
CA TRP A 95 -1.22 -7.67 -6.32
C TRP A 95 -0.91 -8.31 -4.96
N THR A 96 -1.71 -8.07 -3.93
CA THR A 96 -1.40 -8.50 -2.55
C THR A 96 -1.25 -10.01 -2.39
N ASP A 97 -1.94 -10.79 -3.20
CA ASP A 97 -1.82 -12.25 -3.16
C ASP A 97 -0.48 -12.78 -3.68
N SER A 98 0.29 -11.93 -4.36
CA SER A 98 1.62 -12.27 -4.89
C SER A 98 2.76 -12.04 -3.89
N VAL A 99 2.50 -11.40 -2.74
CA VAL A 99 3.50 -11.05 -1.72
C VAL A 99 3.17 -11.67 -0.37
N GLN A 100 4.15 -11.79 0.53
CA GLN A 100 3.96 -12.45 1.81
C GLN A 100 3.31 -11.55 2.86
N ALA A 101 3.55 -10.25 2.81
CA ALA A 101 2.94 -9.30 3.73
C ALA A 101 2.88 -7.90 3.13
N VAL A 102 1.88 -7.14 3.58
CA VAL A 102 1.76 -5.71 3.30
C VAL A 102 1.62 -4.97 4.62
N LEU A 103 2.41 -3.92 4.80
CA LEU A 103 2.35 -3.02 5.93
C LEU A 103 1.95 -1.63 5.42
N ASP A 104 0.72 -1.22 5.71
CA ASP A 104 0.23 0.11 5.40
C ASP A 104 0.60 1.06 6.53
N ILE A 105 1.40 2.08 6.21
CA ILE A 105 1.92 3.03 7.19
C ILE A 105 1.36 4.43 7.02
N TRP A 106 0.54 4.63 5.99
CA TRP A 106 0.03 5.93 5.61
C TRP A 106 1.16 6.97 5.46
N TYR A 107 0.87 8.25 5.60
CA TYR A 107 1.89 9.29 5.70
C TYR A 107 2.33 9.43 7.15
N SER A 108 3.29 8.62 7.53
CA SER A 108 3.88 8.64 8.87
C SER A 108 4.83 9.82 9.04
N GLY A 109 4.90 10.35 10.25
CA GLY A 109 5.79 11.47 10.59
C GLY A 109 7.23 11.04 10.84
N GLU A 110 7.94 11.88 11.62
CA GLU A 110 9.38 11.77 11.88
C GLU A 110 9.82 10.42 12.46
N GLY A 111 8.97 9.77 13.27
CA GLY A 111 9.28 8.48 13.89
C GLY A 111 9.18 7.25 12.98
N MET A 112 8.78 7.40 11.71
CA MET A 112 8.49 6.30 10.78
C MET A 112 9.64 5.28 10.67
N GLY A 113 10.86 5.76 10.48
CA GLY A 113 12.01 4.87 10.27
C GLY A 113 12.31 3.96 11.47
N GLN A 114 12.14 4.47 12.67
CA GLN A 114 12.31 3.68 13.89
C GLN A 114 11.15 2.69 14.07
N ALA A 115 9.92 3.14 13.89
CA ALA A 115 8.72 2.28 14.00
C ALA A 115 8.78 1.11 13.02
N LEU A 116 9.14 1.37 11.75
CA LEU A 116 9.34 0.32 10.74
C LEU A 116 10.43 -0.68 11.15
N ALA A 117 11.55 -0.19 11.65
CA ALA A 117 12.63 -1.05 12.09
C ALA A 117 12.20 -1.93 13.26
N ASP A 118 11.49 -1.39 14.24
CA ASP A 118 10.99 -2.13 15.39
C ASP A 118 9.94 -3.20 14.99
N ILE A 119 9.07 -2.91 14.02
CA ILE A 119 8.11 -3.88 13.49
C ILE A 119 8.83 -4.97 12.68
N LEU A 120 9.68 -4.60 11.73
CA LEU A 120 10.38 -5.55 10.87
C LEU A 120 11.35 -6.45 11.64
N SER A 121 11.90 -5.98 12.76
CA SER A 121 12.74 -6.79 13.64
C SER A 121 11.95 -7.71 14.57
N GLY A 122 10.63 -7.55 14.65
CA GLY A 122 9.78 -8.27 15.60
C GLY A 122 9.86 -7.78 17.04
N LYS A 123 10.51 -6.63 17.27
CA LYS A 123 10.56 -6.00 18.58
C LYS A 123 9.19 -5.47 19.00
N GLU A 124 8.44 -4.94 18.03
CA GLU A 124 7.07 -4.48 18.22
C GLU A 124 6.13 -5.23 17.26
N ASN A 125 4.97 -5.62 17.76
CA ASN A 125 3.93 -6.24 16.94
C ASN A 125 2.99 -5.15 16.40
N PRO A 126 2.72 -5.08 15.07
CA PRO A 126 1.80 -4.10 14.53
C PRO A 126 0.41 -4.26 15.16
N SER A 127 -0.07 -3.21 15.80
CA SER A 127 -1.36 -3.20 16.51
C SER A 127 -2.35 -2.18 15.92
N GLY A 128 -1.93 -1.41 14.93
CA GLY A 128 -2.77 -0.47 14.21
C GLY A 128 -3.88 -1.18 13.45
N LYS A 129 -4.99 -0.46 13.26
CA LYS A 129 -6.12 -0.89 12.42
C LYS A 129 -6.22 0.03 11.22
N LEU A 130 -6.67 -0.51 10.10
CA LEU A 130 -6.94 0.31 8.93
C LEU A 130 -8.02 1.35 9.24
N SER A 131 -7.80 2.57 8.84
CA SER A 131 -8.73 3.69 8.99
C SER A 131 -9.74 3.79 7.85
N ALA A 132 -9.51 3.05 6.76
CA ALA A 132 -10.37 3.02 5.58
C ALA A 132 -10.63 1.58 5.11
N THR A 133 -11.79 1.34 4.51
CA THR A 133 -12.06 0.11 3.78
C THR A 133 -11.47 0.23 2.38
N ILE A 134 -10.68 -0.74 1.97
CA ILE A 134 -10.00 -0.73 0.67
C ILE A 134 -10.85 -1.50 -0.33
N PRO A 135 -11.46 -0.83 -1.33
CA PRO A 135 -12.27 -1.48 -2.36
C PRO A 135 -11.39 -2.29 -3.33
N VAL A 136 -11.98 -3.22 -4.03
CA VAL A 136 -11.29 -3.96 -5.10
C VAL A 136 -11.05 -3.06 -6.30
N LYS A 137 -11.99 -2.19 -6.62
CA LYS A 137 -11.92 -1.23 -7.73
C LYS A 137 -12.65 0.06 -7.38
N LEU A 138 -12.29 1.14 -8.04
CA LEU A 138 -12.86 2.47 -7.80
C LEU A 138 -14.39 2.49 -7.92
N SER A 139 -14.97 1.76 -8.89
CA SER A 139 -16.41 1.68 -9.06
C SER A 139 -17.18 1.00 -7.91
N ASP A 140 -16.46 0.37 -6.99
CA ASP A 140 -17.04 -0.26 -5.80
C ASP A 140 -17.15 0.71 -4.62
N THR A 141 -16.68 1.95 -4.78
CA THR A 141 -16.82 2.98 -3.75
C THR A 141 -18.25 3.51 -3.71
N PRO A 142 -18.81 3.80 -2.53
CA PRO A 142 -20.19 4.28 -2.42
C PRO A 142 -20.42 5.61 -3.14
N ALA A 143 -19.43 6.49 -3.17
CA ALA A 143 -19.51 7.80 -3.82
C ALA A 143 -19.31 7.78 -5.33
N TYR A 144 -18.94 6.64 -5.94
CA TYR A 144 -18.50 6.57 -7.34
C TYR A 144 -19.48 7.21 -8.34
N LEU A 145 -20.78 6.94 -8.20
CA LEU A 145 -21.80 7.50 -9.08
C LEU A 145 -22.23 8.91 -8.74
N GLY A 146 -21.94 9.38 -7.53
CA GLY A 146 -22.30 10.72 -7.06
C GLY A 146 -21.15 11.73 -7.18
N PHE A 147 -19.93 11.27 -7.41
CA PHE A 147 -18.74 12.10 -7.52
C PHE A 147 -18.24 12.13 -8.98
N ASP A 148 -19.00 12.81 -9.83
CA ASP A 148 -18.74 12.91 -11.28
C ASP A 148 -17.88 14.14 -11.67
N GLY A 149 -17.41 14.90 -10.69
CA GLY A 149 -16.68 16.14 -10.90
C GLY A 149 -17.57 17.37 -11.11
N ASN A 150 -18.89 17.24 -10.92
CA ASN A 150 -19.77 18.40 -10.90
C ASN A 150 -19.58 19.18 -9.60
N ILE A 151 -18.93 20.35 -9.68
CA ILE A 151 -18.65 21.20 -8.52
C ILE A 151 -19.89 21.91 -7.95
N TYR A 152 -21.01 21.90 -8.66
CA TYR A 152 -22.21 22.62 -8.25
C TYR A 152 -23.18 21.76 -7.44
N GLU A 153 -23.12 20.43 -7.57
CA GLU A 153 -24.05 19.54 -6.92
C GLU A 153 -23.40 18.17 -6.66
N ILE A 154 -23.16 17.85 -5.41
CA ILE A 154 -22.59 16.56 -4.98
C ILE A 154 -23.67 15.83 -4.16
N PRO A 155 -24.29 14.78 -4.71
CA PRO A 155 -25.29 14.02 -3.96
C PRO A 155 -24.61 13.10 -2.94
N TYR A 156 -25.02 13.21 -1.67
CA TYR A 156 -24.61 12.32 -0.59
C TYR A 156 -25.49 11.08 -0.57
N ASN A 157 -25.28 10.18 -1.52
CA ASN A 157 -26.13 8.99 -1.73
C ASN A 157 -25.89 7.85 -0.75
N GLU A 158 -24.87 7.97 0.10
CA GLU A 158 -24.43 6.89 0.99
C GLU A 158 -25.30 6.78 2.24
N ASP A 159 -25.96 7.87 2.65
CA ASP A 159 -26.77 7.94 3.87
C ASP A 159 -25.95 7.44 5.09
N ILE A 160 -26.47 6.48 5.83
CA ILE A 160 -25.78 5.85 6.97
C ILE A 160 -24.76 4.77 6.53
N TYR A 161 -24.73 4.44 5.25
CA TYR A 161 -23.89 3.37 4.71
C TYR A 161 -22.52 3.88 4.25
N VAL A 162 -21.81 4.56 5.14
CA VAL A 162 -20.46 5.08 4.89
C VAL A 162 -19.41 4.01 5.22
N GLY A 163 -18.33 3.94 4.41
CA GLY A 163 -17.21 3.03 4.62
C GLY A 163 -17.64 1.56 4.59
N TYR A 164 -17.17 0.75 5.54
CA TYR A 164 -17.43 -0.69 5.58
C TYR A 164 -18.92 -1.06 5.60
N ARG A 165 -19.78 -0.20 6.16
CA ARG A 165 -21.23 -0.45 6.21
C ARG A 165 -21.87 -0.57 4.83
N TYR A 166 -21.31 0.13 3.84
CA TYR A 166 -21.76 0.01 2.45
C TYR A 166 -21.47 -1.38 1.90
N TYR A 167 -20.23 -1.87 2.11
CA TYR A 167 -19.83 -3.19 1.64
C TYR A 167 -20.62 -4.31 2.31
N ASP A 168 -20.83 -4.22 3.63
CA ASP A 168 -21.67 -5.16 4.37
C ASP A 168 -23.11 -5.18 3.83
N LYS A 169 -23.70 -3.98 3.63
CA LYS A 169 -25.08 -3.86 3.11
C LYS A 169 -25.23 -4.42 1.70
N LYS A 170 -24.20 -4.28 0.88
CA LYS A 170 -24.17 -4.76 -0.51
C LYS A 170 -23.67 -6.21 -0.64
N GLU A 171 -23.28 -6.83 0.46
CA GLU A 171 -22.64 -8.16 0.48
C GLU A 171 -21.42 -8.23 -0.45
N MET A 172 -20.70 -7.10 -0.56
CA MET A 172 -19.48 -6.98 -1.37
C MET A 172 -18.27 -7.30 -0.50
N LYS A 173 -17.28 -7.97 -1.09
CA LYS A 173 -16.00 -8.24 -0.41
C LYS A 173 -14.97 -7.23 -0.86
N PRO A 174 -14.57 -6.27 0.00
CA PRO A 174 -13.43 -5.40 -0.29
C PRO A 174 -12.11 -6.17 -0.13
N VAL A 175 -10.99 -5.57 -0.52
CA VAL A 175 -9.65 -6.14 -0.27
C VAL A 175 -9.40 -6.23 1.22
N SER A 176 -9.77 -5.19 1.97
CA SER A 176 -9.64 -5.16 3.42
C SER A 176 -10.67 -4.25 4.07
N TYR A 177 -11.00 -4.56 5.31
CA TYR A 177 -11.96 -3.82 6.14
C TYR A 177 -11.28 -3.02 7.25
N THR A 178 -11.87 -1.89 7.60
CA THR A 178 -11.40 -1.01 8.70
C THR A 178 -11.42 -1.66 10.08
N HIS A 179 -12.27 -2.65 10.32
CA HIS A 179 -12.47 -3.26 11.63
C HIS A 179 -11.60 -4.50 11.88
N LEU A 180 -10.86 -4.98 10.88
CA LEU A 180 -9.98 -6.12 11.02
C LEU A 180 -8.56 -5.69 11.41
N ARG A 181 -7.88 -6.49 12.21
CA ARG A 181 -6.47 -6.33 12.47
C ARG A 181 -5.67 -6.85 11.28
N ALA A 182 -4.47 -6.31 11.08
CA ALA A 182 -3.64 -6.63 9.93
C ALA A 182 -3.33 -8.14 9.72
N HIS A 183 -3.40 -8.97 10.77
CA HIS A 183 -3.15 -10.42 10.68
C HIS A 183 -4.35 -11.31 11.00
N GLU A 184 -5.53 -10.75 11.19
CA GLU A 184 -6.77 -11.54 11.39
C GLU A 184 -7.46 -11.87 10.06
N THR A 185 -6.96 -11.38 8.94
CA THR A 185 -7.65 -11.42 7.66
C THR A 185 -7.63 -12.75 6.94
N ARG A 186 -6.95 -13.80 7.44
CA ARG A 186 -6.76 -15.02 6.64
C ARG A 186 -7.24 -16.33 7.25
N HIS A 187 -7.59 -16.40 8.53
CA HIS A 187 -7.85 -17.71 9.17
C HIS A 187 -9.14 -17.85 9.96
N ASP A 188 -9.92 -16.80 10.17
CA ASP A 188 -11.09 -16.85 11.05
C ASP A 188 -12.41 -16.53 10.33
N LEU A 189 -12.47 -16.74 9.01
CA LEU A 189 -13.72 -16.68 8.24
C LEU A 189 -13.94 -17.98 7.46
#